data_2c945b3668aee4457693662a98e7273c
#
_entry.id   2c945b3668aee4457693662a98e7273c
#
_cell.length_a   1.000
_cell.length_b   1.000
_cell.length_c   1.000
_cell.angle_alpha   90.00
_cell.angle_beta   90.00
_cell.angle_gamma   90.00
#
_symmetry.space_group_name_H-M   'P 1'
#
loop_
_entity.id
_entity.type
_entity.pdbx_description
1 polymer ?
#
loop_
_entity_poly.entity_id
_entity_poly.type
_entity_poly.pdbx_seq_one_letter_code
_entity_poly.pdbx_strand_id
1 'polypeptide(L)'
;MADSFGLKIGLEGEKEFKKALADINQSFKVLCSEMKLATSQFDKNEKSVEALAARNKVLRKEIDEQTTKIDTLRKALQNAATSFGENDRRTQNWQIQLNNAEAALNDMNRELDENEKAIKEGGKAAEESGSKFEGFGKVLKTVGVALGAVAVAAGAAAVKLGKEVIAAYADYEQLVGGV
;
A
#
# COMPACT_ATOMS: atom_id res chain seq x y z
N MET A 1 11.99 21.80 -30.71
CA MET A 1 10.66 22.16 -30.14
C MET A 1 9.86 20.96 -29.62
N ALA A 2 10.32 19.74 -29.79
CA ALA A 2 9.68 18.53 -29.23
C ALA A 2 9.79 18.46 -27.68
N ASP A 3 10.83 19.07 -27.12
CA ASP A 3 11.13 18.96 -25.70
C ASP A 3 10.13 19.66 -24.76
N SER A 4 9.42 20.68 -25.23
CA SER A 4 8.49 21.42 -24.36
C SER A 4 7.20 20.62 -24.07
N PHE A 5 6.74 19.77 -24.97
CA PHE A 5 5.54 18.98 -24.77
C PHE A 5 5.82 17.80 -23.83
N GLY A 6 6.94 17.08 -24.03
CA GLY A 6 7.38 16.01 -23.13
C GLY A 6 7.64 16.52 -21.72
N LEU A 7 8.26 17.71 -21.58
CA LEU A 7 8.47 18.36 -20.31
C LEU A 7 7.15 18.76 -19.63
N LYS A 8 6.20 19.27 -20.41
CA LYS A 8 4.87 19.62 -19.90
C LYS A 8 4.10 18.40 -19.39
N ILE A 9 4.12 17.29 -20.14
CA ILE A 9 3.53 16.02 -19.71
C ILE A 9 4.21 15.53 -18.42
N GLY A 10 5.53 15.59 -18.34
CA GLY A 10 6.28 15.21 -17.16
C GLY A 10 5.89 16.01 -15.92
N LEU A 11 5.72 17.31 -16.05
CA LEU A 11 5.28 18.20 -14.96
C LEU A 11 3.81 17.95 -14.56
N GLU A 12 2.94 17.79 -15.52
CA GLU A 12 1.53 17.45 -15.27
C GLU A 12 1.41 16.06 -14.65
N GLY A 13 2.15 15.07 -15.16
CA GLY A 13 2.24 13.73 -14.58
C GLY A 13 2.76 13.74 -13.15
N GLU A 14 3.80 14.52 -12.86
CA GLU A 14 4.32 14.67 -11.50
C GLU A 14 3.26 15.19 -10.53
N LYS A 15 2.48 16.18 -10.93
CA LYS A 15 1.37 16.73 -10.15
C LYS A 15 0.30 15.68 -9.87
N GLU A 16 -0.10 14.89 -10.88
CA GLU A 16 -1.09 13.83 -10.74
C GLU A 16 -0.59 12.69 -9.84
N PHE A 17 0.68 12.30 -9.96
CA PHE A 17 1.29 11.30 -9.07
C PHE A 17 1.37 11.79 -7.62
N LYS A 18 1.71 13.05 -7.37
CA LYS A 18 1.69 13.64 -6.03
C LYS A 18 0.30 13.64 -5.41
N LYS A 19 -0.73 13.93 -6.20
CA LYS A 19 -2.13 13.85 -5.77
C LYS A 19 -2.53 12.42 -5.44
N ALA A 20 -2.20 11.46 -6.30
CA ALA A 20 -2.45 10.04 -6.06
C ALA A 20 -1.78 9.55 -4.77
N LEU A 21 -0.55 9.96 -4.50
CA LEU A 21 0.15 9.64 -3.25
C LEU A 21 -0.49 10.29 -2.02
N ALA A 22 -1.02 11.50 -2.14
CA ALA A 22 -1.75 12.15 -1.06
C ALA A 22 -3.01 11.34 -0.69
N ASP A 23 -3.74 10.82 -1.68
CA ASP A 23 -4.90 9.97 -1.47
C ASP A 23 -4.51 8.63 -0.83
N ILE A 24 -3.42 8.01 -1.26
CA ILE A 24 -2.86 6.79 -0.65
C ILE A 24 -2.46 7.06 0.81
N ASN A 25 -1.79 8.17 1.09
CA ASN A 25 -1.41 8.54 2.45
C ASN A 25 -2.64 8.78 3.35
N GLN A 26 -3.74 9.28 2.79
CA GLN A 26 -5.00 9.39 3.51
C GLN A 26 -5.60 8.01 3.82
N SER A 27 -5.55 7.06 2.87
CA SER A 27 -5.93 5.66 3.12
C SER A 27 -5.11 5.05 4.27
N PHE A 28 -3.82 5.29 4.33
CA PHE A 28 -2.98 4.83 5.46
C PHE A 28 -3.41 5.41 6.80
N LYS A 29 -3.85 6.67 6.86
CA LYS A 29 -4.39 7.25 8.10
C LYS A 29 -5.66 6.52 8.55
N VAL A 30 -6.54 6.15 7.62
CA VAL A 30 -7.72 5.33 7.90
C VAL A 30 -7.30 3.96 8.43
N LEU A 31 -6.37 3.28 7.77
CA LEU A 31 -5.86 1.97 8.20
C LEU A 31 -5.18 2.03 9.58
N CYS A 32 -4.42 3.08 9.88
CA CYS A 32 -3.90 3.33 11.22
C CYS A 32 -5.02 3.45 12.27
N SER A 33 -6.12 4.12 11.93
CA SER A 33 -7.30 4.22 12.80
C SER A 33 -7.96 2.85 12.99
N GLU A 34 -8.09 2.06 11.94
CA GLU A 34 -8.59 0.69 12.00
C GLU A 34 -7.70 -0.21 12.88
N MET A 35 -6.38 -0.07 12.76
CA MET A 35 -5.43 -0.80 13.60
C MET A 35 -5.59 -0.45 15.08
N LYS A 36 -5.75 0.84 15.40
CA LYS A 36 -6.03 1.28 16.77
C LYS A 36 -7.31 0.69 17.31
N LEU A 37 -8.39 0.67 16.50
CA LEU A 37 -9.66 0.07 16.88
C LEU A 37 -9.53 -1.44 17.10
N ALA A 38 -8.89 -2.16 16.19
CA ALA A 38 -8.69 -3.60 16.27
C ALA A 38 -7.87 -3.99 17.50
N THR A 39 -6.82 -3.21 17.84
CA THR A 39 -5.94 -3.50 18.97
C THR A 39 -6.46 -2.96 20.30
N SER A 40 -7.42 -2.03 20.32
CA SER A 40 -7.98 -1.45 21.54
C SER A 40 -8.75 -2.44 22.42
N GLN A 41 -9.17 -3.56 21.85
CA GLN A 41 -9.88 -4.64 22.55
C GLN A 41 -8.96 -5.59 23.31
N PHE A 42 -7.65 -5.42 23.17
CA PHE A 42 -6.61 -6.27 23.74
C PHE A 42 -5.64 -5.44 24.57
N ASP A 43 -4.92 -6.08 25.49
CA ASP A 43 -3.86 -5.42 26.24
C ASP A 43 -2.71 -5.00 25.29
N LYS A 44 -2.03 -3.90 25.63
CA LYS A 44 -1.02 -3.24 24.78
C LYS A 44 0.05 -4.16 24.19
N ASN A 45 0.41 -5.20 24.90
CA ASN A 45 1.45 -6.16 24.50
C ASN A 45 0.91 -7.59 24.35
N GLU A 46 -0.40 -7.73 24.25
CA GLU A 46 -1.02 -9.03 24.10
C GLU A 46 -0.66 -9.66 22.76
N LYS A 47 -0.15 -10.88 22.82
CA LYS A 47 0.21 -11.71 21.67
C LYS A 47 -0.66 -12.97 21.59
N SER A 48 -1.90 -12.90 22.08
CA SER A 48 -2.86 -13.96 21.90
C SER A 48 -3.14 -14.18 20.40
N VAL A 49 -3.61 -15.38 20.07
CA VAL A 49 -3.98 -15.71 18.67
C VAL A 49 -5.02 -14.74 18.13
N GLU A 50 -5.98 -14.35 18.97
CA GLU A 50 -7.04 -13.42 18.64
C GLU A 50 -6.50 -12.01 18.36
N ALA A 51 -5.60 -11.51 19.20
CA ALA A 51 -4.98 -10.21 19.04
C ALA A 51 -4.11 -10.16 17.77
N LEU A 52 -3.31 -11.19 17.52
CA LEU A 52 -2.49 -11.29 16.32
C LEU A 52 -3.34 -11.41 15.04
N ALA A 53 -4.43 -12.18 15.08
CA ALA A 53 -5.34 -12.31 13.95
C ALA A 53 -6.06 -10.99 13.62
N ALA A 54 -6.49 -10.25 14.63
CA ALA A 54 -7.08 -8.92 14.47
C ALA A 54 -6.09 -7.93 13.82
N ARG A 55 -4.84 -7.93 14.28
CA ARG A 55 -3.76 -7.13 13.69
C ARG A 55 -3.47 -7.52 12.25
N ASN A 56 -3.35 -8.80 11.96
CA ASN A 56 -3.04 -9.30 10.62
C ASN A 56 -4.10 -8.93 9.60
N LYS A 57 -5.35 -8.84 10.00
CA LYS A 57 -6.44 -8.43 9.11
C LYS A 57 -6.24 -7.00 8.59
N VAL A 58 -5.84 -6.08 9.45
CA VAL A 58 -5.53 -4.69 9.06
C VAL A 58 -4.19 -4.64 8.33
N LEU A 59 -3.18 -5.37 8.80
CA LEU A 59 -1.86 -5.43 8.19
C LEU A 59 -1.91 -5.90 6.72
N ARG A 60 -2.76 -6.86 6.39
CA ARG A 60 -2.97 -7.27 4.99
C ARG A 60 -3.53 -6.15 4.13
N LYS A 61 -4.45 -5.34 4.65
CA LYS A 61 -4.94 -4.14 3.96
C LYS A 61 -3.83 -3.10 3.78
N GLU A 62 -2.99 -2.91 4.79
CA GLU A 62 -1.82 -2.02 4.69
C GLU A 62 -0.83 -2.51 3.64
N ILE A 63 -0.59 -3.82 3.52
CA ILE A 63 0.26 -4.43 2.48
C ILE A 63 -0.33 -4.18 1.09
N ASP A 64 -1.63 -4.36 0.90
CA ASP A 64 -2.31 -4.08 -0.36
C ASP A 64 -2.18 -2.60 -0.76
N GLU A 65 -2.39 -1.69 0.18
CA GLU A 65 -2.24 -0.25 -0.05
C GLU A 65 -0.77 0.13 -0.32
N GLN A 66 0.18 -0.50 0.37
CA GLN A 66 1.61 -0.30 0.14
C GLN A 66 2.03 -0.79 -1.25
N THR A 67 1.49 -1.90 -1.71
CA THR A 67 1.71 -2.40 -3.07
C THR A 67 1.19 -1.41 -4.11
N THR A 68 0.03 -0.83 -3.89
CA THR A 68 -0.54 0.24 -4.74
C THR A 68 0.36 1.48 -4.75
N LYS A 69 0.89 1.86 -3.59
CA LYS A 69 1.84 2.98 -3.46
C LYS A 69 3.12 2.73 -4.27
N ILE A 70 3.67 1.53 -4.17
CA ILE A 70 4.88 1.12 -4.93
C ILE A 70 4.62 1.18 -6.43
N ASP A 71 3.50 0.67 -6.90
CA ASP A 71 3.11 0.75 -8.31
C ASP A 71 3.01 2.19 -8.81
N THR A 72 2.38 3.06 -8.02
CA THR A 72 2.27 4.49 -8.33
C THR A 72 3.64 5.15 -8.38
N LEU A 73 4.54 4.84 -7.41
CA LEU A 73 5.90 5.38 -7.37
C LEU A 73 6.77 4.89 -8.54
N ARG A 74 6.64 3.64 -8.96
CA ARG A 74 7.34 3.12 -10.14
C ARG A 74 6.94 3.87 -11.41
N LYS A 75 5.66 4.13 -11.58
CA LYS A 75 5.13 4.90 -12.71
C LYS A 75 5.58 6.36 -12.66
N ALA A 76 5.57 6.97 -11.48
CA ALA A 76 6.08 8.32 -11.30
C ALA A 76 7.58 8.43 -11.60
N LEU A 77 8.37 7.45 -11.18
CA LEU A 77 9.80 7.35 -11.48
C LEU A 77 10.04 7.22 -12.98
N GLN A 78 9.30 6.35 -13.66
CA GLN A 78 9.39 6.18 -15.11
C GLN A 78 9.04 7.47 -15.86
N ASN A 79 7.97 8.15 -15.48
CA ASN A 79 7.58 9.44 -16.06
C ASN A 79 8.68 10.49 -15.85
N ALA A 80 9.24 10.59 -14.66
CA ALA A 80 10.31 11.54 -14.35
C ALA A 80 11.60 11.21 -15.11
N ALA A 81 12.03 9.96 -15.13
CA ALA A 81 13.23 9.52 -15.83
C ALA A 81 13.15 9.82 -17.35
N THR A 82 12.01 9.56 -17.94
CA THR A 82 11.77 9.81 -19.37
C THR A 82 11.67 11.30 -19.69
N SER A 83 11.02 12.09 -18.81
CA SER A 83 10.74 13.51 -19.06
C SER A 83 11.90 14.42 -18.66
N PHE A 84 12.64 14.09 -17.61
CA PHE A 84 13.68 14.94 -17.00
C PHE A 84 15.06 14.33 -17.03
N GLY A 85 15.18 13.01 -17.25
CA GLY A 85 16.42 12.26 -17.20
C GLY A 85 16.68 11.64 -15.83
N GLU A 86 17.53 10.60 -15.80
CA GLU A 86 17.84 9.83 -14.59
C GLU A 86 18.59 10.64 -13.52
N ASN A 87 19.38 11.62 -13.93
CA ASN A 87 20.18 12.46 -13.05
C ASN A 87 19.45 13.71 -12.55
N ASP A 88 18.21 13.94 -13.02
CA ASP A 88 17.40 15.04 -12.52
C ASP A 88 16.98 14.78 -11.06
N ARG A 89 17.03 15.84 -10.24
CA ARG A 89 16.69 15.76 -8.83
C ARG A 89 15.26 15.27 -8.58
N ARG A 90 14.33 15.58 -9.47
CA ARG A 90 12.93 15.08 -9.39
C ARG A 90 12.88 13.57 -9.56
N THR A 91 13.62 13.03 -10.51
CA THR A 91 13.75 11.58 -10.74
C THR A 91 14.38 10.89 -9.53
N GLN A 92 15.46 11.44 -8.99
CA GLN A 92 16.12 10.91 -7.80
C GLN A 92 15.19 10.92 -6.57
N ASN A 93 14.38 11.95 -6.40
CA ASN A 93 13.41 12.02 -5.31
C ASN A 93 12.34 10.91 -5.42
N TRP A 94 11.87 10.60 -6.61
CA TRP A 94 10.97 9.46 -6.83
C TRP A 94 11.63 8.13 -6.54
N GLN A 95 12.90 7.97 -6.90
CA GLN A 95 13.68 6.76 -6.59
C GLN A 95 13.82 6.56 -5.08
N ILE A 96 14.11 7.61 -4.33
CA ILE A 96 14.22 7.56 -2.87
C ILE A 96 12.89 7.14 -2.24
N GLN A 97 11.78 7.72 -2.69
CA GLN A 97 10.45 7.35 -2.21
C GLN A 97 10.11 5.89 -2.52
N LEU A 98 10.44 5.42 -3.72
CA LEU A 98 10.25 4.02 -4.11
C LEU A 98 11.06 3.06 -3.23
N ASN A 99 12.34 3.34 -3.02
CA ASN A 99 13.20 2.52 -2.15
C ASN A 99 12.64 2.44 -0.73
N ASN A 100 12.19 3.56 -0.18
CA ASN A 100 11.58 3.61 1.16
C ASN A 100 10.27 2.83 1.22
N ALA A 101 9.46 2.91 0.18
CA ALA A 101 8.19 2.18 0.11
C ALA A 101 8.40 0.66 -0.01
N GLU A 102 9.38 0.22 -0.78
CA GLU A 102 9.75 -1.20 -0.90
C GLU A 102 10.32 -1.75 0.41
N ALA A 103 11.15 -0.98 1.11
CA ALA A 103 11.65 -1.34 2.44
C ALA A 103 10.49 -1.50 3.45
N ALA A 104 9.54 -0.57 3.46
CA ALA A 104 8.36 -0.64 4.32
C ALA A 104 7.49 -1.87 4.01
N LEU A 105 7.32 -2.23 2.74
CA LEU A 105 6.60 -3.46 2.35
C LEU A 105 7.30 -4.72 2.86
N ASN A 106 8.62 -4.78 2.79
CA ASN A 106 9.39 -5.90 3.31
C ASN A 106 9.21 -6.04 4.83
N ASP A 107 9.20 -4.94 5.56
CA ASP A 107 8.95 -4.94 7.01
C ASP A 107 7.53 -5.40 7.35
N MET A 108 6.52 -4.94 6.61
CA MET A 108 5.13 -5.38 6.77
C MET A 108 4.95 -6.88 6.50
N ASN A 109 5.56 -7.40 5.44
CA ASN A 109 5.52 -8.83 5.11
C ASN A 109 6.19 -9.67 6.19
N ARG A 110 7.32 -9.22 6.71
CA ARG A 110 8.01 -9.90 7.82
C ARG A 110 7.15 -9.95 9.08
N GLU A 111 6.52 -8.83 9.45
CA GLU A 111 5.60 -8.78 10.59
C GLU A 111 4.42 -9.74 10.39
N LEU A 112 3.85 -9.78 9.18
CA LEU A 112 2.76 -10.70 8.85
C LEU A 112 3.18 -12.17 9.02
N ASP A 113 4.33 -12.54 8.47
CA ASP A 113 4.88 -13.90 8.56
C ASP A 113 5.16 -14.32 10.01
N GLU A 114 5.74 -13.42 10.81
CA GLU A 114 5.99 -13.64 12.23
C GLU A 114 4.69 -13.85 13.01
N ASN A 115 3.69 -13.03 12.76
CA ASN A 115 2.38 -13.13 13.39
C ASN A 115 1.65 -14.42 12.96
N GLU A 116 1.69 -14.79 11.69
CA GLU A 116 1.09 -16.05 11.20
C GLU A 116 1.75 -17.28 11.81
N LYS A 117 3.06 -17.24 11.96
CA LYS A 117 3.80 -18.30 12.65
C LYS A 117 3.38 -18.41 14.12
N ALA A 118 3.30 -17.28 14.82
CA ALA A 118 2.86 -17.25 16.22
C ALA A 118 1.40 -17.71 16.39
N ILE A 119 0.51 -17.35 15.47
CA ILE A 119 -0.88 -17.82 15.44
C ILE A 119 -0.93 -19.34 15.29
N LYS A 120 -0.15 -19.89 14.36
CA LYS A 120 -0.08 -21.32 14.11
C LYS A 120 0.45 -22.10 15.32
N GLU A 121 1.48 -21.59 15.97
CA GLU A 121 2.05 -22.18 17.18
C GLU A 121 1.08 -22.10 18.36
N GLY A 122 0.44 -20.95 18.58
CA GLY A 122 -0.58 -20.74 19.60
C GLY A 122 -1.83 -21.60 19.38
N GLY A 123 -2.25 -21.77 18.12
CA GLY A 123 -3.36 -22.64 17.76
C GLY A 123 -3.11 -24.11 18.10
N LYS A 124 -1.92 -24.61 17.84
CA LYS A 124 -1.52 -25.97 18.21
C LYS A 124 -1.52 -26.18 19.73
N ALA A 125 -0.97 -25.22 20.49
CA ALA A 125 -0.96 -25.27 21.96
C ALA A 125 -2.39 -25.26 22.52
N ALA A 126 -3.32 -24.52 21.92
CA ALA A 126 -4.73 -24.50 22.32
C ALA A 126 -5.45 -25.83 22.03
N GLU A 127 -5.17 -26.47 20.89
CA GLU A 127 -5.68 -27.81 20.56
C GLU A 127 -5.19 -28.88 21.55
N GLU A 128 -3.91 -28.84 21.89
CA GLU A 128 -3.30 -29.75 22.86
C GLU A 128 -3.86 -29.55 24.30
N SER A 129 -4.23 -28.32 24.66
CA SER A 129 -4.81 -28.00 25.96
C SER A 129 -6.33 -28.21 26.06
N GLY A 130 -7.00 -28.61 24.97
CA GLY A 130 -8.44 -28.86 24.94
C GLY A 130 -9.32 -27.63 25.09
N SER A 131 -8.75 -26.43 24.96
CA SER A 131 -9.52 -25.19 25.01
C SER A 131 -10.30 -24.98 23.70
N LYS A 132 -11.62 -24.88 23.80
CA LYS A 132 -12.50 -24.71 22.66
C LYS A 132 -12.33 -23.33 22.03
N PHE A 133 -12.02 -23.29 20.76
CA PHE A 133 -11.84 -22.12 19.91
C PHE A 133 -13.15 -21.35 19.57
N GLU A 134 -14.20 -21.43 20.40
CA GLU A 134 -15.47 -20.77 20.13
C GLU A 134 -15.41 -19.23 20.13
N GLY A 135 -14.41 -18.63 20.78
CA GLY A 135 -14.20 -17.18 20.79
C GLY A 135 -13.63 -16.60 19.50
N PHE A 136 -12.81 -17.37 18.78
CA PHE A 136 -12.06 -16.90 17.61
C PHE A 136 -12.96 -16.44 16.45
N GLY A 137 -14.00 -17.21 16.14
CA GLY A 137 -14.96 -16.85 15.09
C GLY A 137 -15.80 -15.63 15.42
N LYS A 138 -16.06 -15.36 16.70
CA LYS A 138 -16.80 -14.16 17.16
C LYS A 138 -15.95 -12.90 17.05
N VAL A 139 -14.69 -12.94 17.50
CA VAL A 139 -13.78 -11.79 17.42
C VAL A 139 -13.50 -11.44 15.96
N LEU A 140 -13.24 -12.42 15.11
CA LEU A 140 -13.06 -12.18 13.66
C LEU A 140 -14.32 -11.62 12.99
N LYS A 141 -15.51 -12.04 13.39
CA LYS A 141 -16.77 -11.46 12.88
C LYS A 141 -16.97 -10.02 13.36
N THR A 142 -16.72 -9.73 14.62
CA THR A 142 -16.92 -8.39 15.20
C THR A 142 -15.93 -7.39 14.62
N VAL A 143 -14.66 -7.74 14.54
CA VAL A 143 -13.63 -6.93 13.87
C VAL A 143 -13.93 -6.84 12.37
N GLY A 144 -14.45 -7.91 11.76
CA GLY A 144 -14.81 -7.95 10.34
C GLY A 144 -15.93 -7.01 9.93
N VAL A 145 -16.94 -6.87 10.76
CA VAL A 145 -18.09 -5.98 10.50
C VAL A 145 -17.71 -4.50 10.68
N ALA A 146 -16.90 -4.20 11.70
CA ALA A 146 -16.44 -2.83 11.95
C ALA A 146 -15.46 -2.30 10.87
N LEU A 147 -14.69 -3.18 10.24
CA LEU A 147 -13.65 -2.81 9.27
C LEU A 147 -14.09 -2.93 7.80
N GLY A 148 -15.32 -3.35 7.54
CA GLY A 148 -15.74 -3.82 6.20
C GLY A 148 -16.02 -2.76 5.15
N ALA A 149 -16.09 -1.46 5.50
CA ALA A 149 -16.80 -0.53 4.62
C ALA A 149 -15.97 0.61 3.99
N VAL A 150 -14.73 0.90 4.43
CA VAL A 150 -14.18 2.24 4.12
C VAL A 150 -12.98 2.26 3.19
N ALA A 151 -12.31 1.18 2.91
CA ALA A 151 -10.89 1.32 2.62
C ALA A 151 -10.41 1.31 1.17
N VAL A 152 -11.07 1.04 0.13
CA VAL A 152 -10.41 0.71 -1.15
C VAL A 152 -10.52 1.78 -2.25
N ALA A 153 -11.32 2.80 -2.07
CA ALA A 153 -11.60 3.75 -3.14
C ALA A 153 -10.38 4.62 -3.56
N ALA A 154 -9.54 5.00 -2.61
CA ALA A 154 -8.39 5.88 -2.91
C ALA A 154 -7.26 5.16 -3.65
N GLY A 155 -6.91 3.94 -3.24
CA GLY A 155 -5.86 3.17 -3.92
C GLY A 155 -6.21 2.79 -5.36
N ALA A 156 -7.46 2.42 -5.61
CA ALA A 156 -7.92 2.12 -6.97
C ALA A 156 -7.90 3.37 -7.87
N ALA A 157 -8.27 4.53 -7.33
CA ALA A 157 -8.19 5.79 -8.06
C ALA A 157 -6.75 6.17 -8.40
N ALA A 158 -5.80 5.98 -7.48
CA ALA A 158 -4.39 6.27 -7.69
C ALA A 158 -3.79 5.40 -8.82
N VAL A 159 -4.09 4.11 -8.85
CA VAL A 159 -3.65 3.20 -9.93
C VAL A 159 -4.25 3.61 -11.27
N LYS A 160 -5.52 4.00 -11.31
CA LYS A 160 -6.19 4.46 -12.52
C LYS A 160 -5.53 5.71 -13.08
N LEU A 161 -5.30 6.73 -12.24
CA LEU A 161 -4.63 7.97 -12.64
C LEU A 161 -3.22 7.70 -13.18
N GLY A 162 -2.45 6.86 -12.51
CA GLY A 162 -1.13 6.47 -12.99
C GLY A 162 -1.14 5.79 -14.36
N LYS A 163 -2.12 4.94 -14.61
CA LYS A 163 -2.30 4.29 -15.93
C LYS A 163 -2.68 5.29 -17.03
N GLU A 164 -3.57 6.21 -16.74
CA GLU A 164 -4.00 7.23 -17.71
C GLU A 164 -2.85 8.16 -18.09
N VAL A 165 -2.04 8.59 -17.14
CA VAL A 165 -0.86 9.43 -17.40
C VAL A 165 0.18 8.69 -18.26
N ILE A 166 0.46 7.43 -17.97
CA ILE A 166 1.42 6.62 -18.74
C ILE A 166 0.88 6.29 -20.13
N ALA A 167 -0.40 6.00 -20.28
CA ALA A 167 -1.01 5.77 -21.59
C ALA A 167 -0.90 7.02 -22.48
N ALA A 168 -1.21 8.18 -21.95
CA ALA A 168 -1.05 9.44 -22.68
C ALA A 168 0.42 9.70 -23.10
N TYR A 169 1.37 9.29 -22.29
CA TYR A 169 2.79 9.39 -22.59
C TYR A 169 3.23 8.39 -23.69
N ALA A 170 2.77 7.15 -23.62
CA ALA A 170 3.04 6.12 -24.63
C ALA A 170 2.48 6.50 -26.01
N ASP A 171 1.29 7.08 -26.05
CA ASP A 171 0.69 7.58 -27.29
C ASP A 171 1.52 8.74 -27.91
N TYR A 172 2.11 9.57 -27.06
CA TYR A 172 3.01 10.63 -27.50
C TYR A 172 4.33 10.07 -28.09
N GLU A 173 4.93 9.06 -27.46
CA GLU A 173 6.14 8.41 -28.00
C GLU A 173 5.88 7.76 -29.38
N GLN A 174 4.70 7.15 -29.58
CA GLN A 174 4.32 6.58 -30.86
C GLN A 174 4.15 7.65 -31.95
N LEU A 175 3.64 8.82 -31.59
CA LEU A 175 3.48 9.94 -32.53
C LEU A 175 4.81 10.57 -32.91
N VAL A 176 5.81 10.56 -32.02
CA VAL A 176 7.14 11.18 -32.26
C VAL A 176 8.15 10.17 -32.79
N GLY A 177 8.01 8.90 -32.46
CA GLY A 177 8.89 7.82 -32.92
C GLY A 177 8.57 7.23 -34.33
N GLY A 178 7.53 7.71 -34.95
CA GLY A 178 7.07 7.25 -36.26
C GLY A 178 7.63 8.01 -37.48
N VAL A 179 8.73 8.72 -37.31
CA VAL A 179 9.37 9.44 -38.44
C VAL A 179 10.68 8.77 -38.80
#